data_f1178d2273029ed2dd28764cff138c27
#
_entry.id   f1178d2273029ed2dd28764cff138c27
#
_cell.length_a   1.000
_cell.length_b   1.000
_cell.length_c   1.000
_cell.angle_alpha   90.00
_cell.angle_beta   90.00
_cell.angle_gamma   90.00
#
_symmetry.space_group_name_H-M   'P 1'
#
loop_
_entity.id
_entity.type
_entity.pdbx_description
1 polymer ?
#
loop_
_entity_poly.entity_id
_entity_poly.type
_entity_poly.pdbx_seq_one_letter_code
_entity_poly.pdbx_strand_id
1 'polypeptide(L)'
;MNGTVSLRSVHGKYLSAQPDGRAEWNRDVVSNWEYFLVEQRHNGKIALKGAHGMYVSAQPDGSVEINRREAPPGGWEEFTFEDRGNNVICLKSSHGKYLSAQQNGTAQWNRDHAPRGGWEDIQFMQQGATGQQQPATTTVS
;
A
#
# COMPACT_ATOMS: atom_id res chain seq x y z
N MET A 1 -1.78 8.76 -9.94
CA MET A 1 -2.09 8.80 -8.51
C MET A 1 -0.93 9.41 -7.76
N ASN A 2 -1.22 10.40 -6.95
CA ASN A 2 -0.22 11.15 -6.19
C ASN A 2 -0.78 11.42 -4.80
N GLY A 3 0.10 11.87 -3.90
CA GLY A 3 -0.31 12.31 -2.58
C GLY A 3 -0.16 11.22 -1.55
N THR A 4 -0.79 11.44 -0.41
CA THR A 4 -0.69 10.57 0.76
C THR A 4 -1.94 9.73 0.89
N VAL A 5 -1.75 8.44 1.15
CA VAL A 5 -2.84 7.47 1.18
C VAL A 5 -2.72 6.57 2.38
N SER A 6 -3.84 5.93 2.74
CA SER A 6 -3.85 4.79 3.64
C SER A 6 -4.30 3.56 2.87
N LEU A 7 -3.88 2.38 3.35
CA LEU A 7 -4.17 1.09 2.72
C LEU A 7 -4.90 0.23 3.74
N ARG A 8 -6.09 -0.27 3.37
CA ARG A 8 -6.92 -1.06 4.27
C ARG A 8 -7.16 -2.44 3.67
N SER A 9 -6.91 -3.48 4.45
CA SER A 9 -7.08 -4.86 4.00
C SER A 9 -8.55 -5.27 3.99
N VAL A 10 -8.84 -6.44 3.38
CA VAL A 10 -10.19 -7.01 3.40
C VAL A 10 -10.64 -7.39 4.81
N HIS A 11 -9.69 -7.51 5.74
CA HIS A 11 -10.00 -7.80 7.14
C HIS A 11 -10.34 -6.53 7.94
N GLY A 12 -10.36 -5.37 7.28
CA GLY A 12 -10.70 -4.10 7.92
C GLY A 12 -9.57 -3.45 8.69
N LYS A 13 -8.34 -3.88 8.49
CA LYS A 13 -7.17 -3.34 9.19
C LYS A 13 -6.30 -2.53 8.24
N TYR A 14 -5.70 -1.47 8.76
CA TYR A 14 -4.79 -0.61 7.99
C TYR A 14 -3.36 -1.10 8.09
N LEU A 15 -2.63 -0.93 6.98
CA LEU A 15 -1.19 -1.22 6.96
C LEU A 15 -0.45 -0.14 7.73
N SER A 16 0.43 -0.57 8.63
CA SER A 16 1.18 0.32 9.51
C SER A 16 2.67 0.10 9.30
N ALA A 17 3.43 1.22 9.17
CA ALA A 17 4.88 1.19 9.06
C ALA A 17 5.47 1.27 10.46
N GLN A 18 5.96 0.15 10.97
CA GLN A 18 6.53 0.10 12.31
C GLN A 18 7.91 0.76 12.36
N PRO A 19 8.32 1.31 13.49
CA PRO A 19 9.64 1.98 13.58
C PRO A 19 10.82 1.07 13.29
N ASP A 20 10.66 -0.24 13.52
CA ASP A 20 11.73 -1.21 13.27
C ASP A 20 11.79 -1.68 11.82
N GLY A 21 10.96 -1.10 10.94
CA GLY A 21 10.97 -1.43 9.51
C GLY A 21 9.98 -2.50 9.09
N ARG A 22 9.20 -3.05 10.03
CA ARG A 22 8.18 -4.03 9.68
C ARG A 22 6.91 -3.35 9.18
N ALA A 23 6.14 -4.08 8.39
CA ALA A 23 4.82 -3.66 7.94
C ALA A 23 3.80 -4.65 8.46
N GLU A 24 2.74 -4.16 9.09
CA GLU A 24 1.69 -5.01 9.66
C GLU A 24 0.31 -4.44 9.37
N TRP A 25 -0.63 -5.32 9.06
CA TRP A 25 -2.04 -4.98 8.87
C TRP A 25 -2.74 -5.11 10.23
N ASN A 26 -2.49 -4.17 11.14
CA ASN A 26 -2.92 -4.34 12.53
C ASN A 26 -3.63 -3.15 13.16
N ARG A 27 -3.95 -2.11 12.38
CA ARG A 27 -4.55 -0.91 12.93
C ARG A 27 -6.01 -0.78 12.55
N ASP A 28 -6.84 -0.44 13.54
CA ASP A 28 -8.27 -0.18 13.32
C ASP A 28 -8.53 1.23 12.83
N VAL A 29 -7.63 2.16 13.14
CA VAL A 29 -7.76 3.56 12.77
C VAL A 29 -6.47 4.05 12.15
N VAL A 30 -6.54 5.16 11.43
CA VAL A 30 -5.41 5.73 10.71
C VAL A 30 -4.80 6.84 11.54
N SER A 31 -3.48 6.76 11.72
CA SER A 31 -2.68 7.85 12.28
C SER A 31 -1.38 7.92 11.48
N ASN A 32 -0.33 8.56 12.01
CA ASN A 32 0.83 8.88 11.19
C ASN A 32 1.49 7.67 10.54
N TRP A 33 1.55 6.53 11.23
CA TRP A 33 2.24 5.35 10.72
C TRP A 33 1.46 4.61 9.64
N GLU A 34 0.19 4.95 9.43
CA GLU A 34 -0.67 4.32 8.45
C GLU A 34 -0.80 5.12 7.17
N TYR A 35 -0.13 6.28 7.08
CA TYR A 35 -0.10 7.07 5.86
C TYR A 35 1.18 6.81 5.08
N PHE A 36 1.01 6.70 3.76
CA PHE A 36 2.11 6.47 2.82
C PHE A 36 2.06 7.51 1.72
N LEU A 37 3.21 8.08 1.38
CA LEU A 37 3.32 8.97 0.24
C LEU A 37 3.46 8.12 -1.02
N VAL A 38 2.61 8.37 -2.01
CA VAL A 38 2.67 7.68 -3.30
C VAL A 38 3.56 8.48 -4.23
N GLU A 39 4.56 7.81 -4.81
CA GLU A 39 5.42 8.41 -5.83
C GLU A 39 5.20 7.69 -7.15
N GLN A 40 4.87 8.46 -8.19
CA GLN A 40 4.73 7.91 -9.52
C GLN A 40 6.11 7.59 -10.08
N ARG A 41 6.22 6.40 -10.67
CA ARG A 41 7.47 5.93 -11.26
C ARG A 41 7.26 5.67 -12.74
N HIS A 42 8.30 5.21 -13.42
CA HIS A 42 8.22 4.90 -14.84
C HIS A 42 7.30 3.71 -15.10
N ASN A 43 6.69 3.69 -16.29
CA ASN A 43 5.86 2.57 -16.76
C ASN A 43 4.66 2.28 -15.88
N GLY A 44 4.08 3.31 -15.27
CA GLY A 44 2.88 3.16 -14.46
C GLY A 44 3.10 2.53 -13.10
N LYS A 45 4.36 2.37 -12.70
CA LYS A 45 4.67 1.83 -11.37
C LYS A 45 4.61 2.93 -10.32
N ILE A 46 4.49 2.51 -9.08
CA ILE A 46 4.50 3.43 -7.93
C ILE A 46 5.48 2.95 -6.88
N ALA A 47 5.91 3.88 -6.03
CA ALA A 47 6.63 3.58 -4.80
C ALA A 47 5.85 4.17 -3.64
N LEU A 48 5.99 3.57 -2.46
CA LEU A 48 5.27 3.99 -1.26
C LEU A 48 6.29 4.31 -0.17
N LYS A 49 6.24 5.54 0.35
CA LYS A 49 7.17 5.99 1.39
C LYS A 49 6.40 6.16 2.68
N GLY A 50 6.84 5.47 3.73
CA GLY A 50 6.16 5.50 5.02
C GLY A 50 6.50 6.71 5.86
N ALA A 51 5.88 6.78 7.05
CA ALA A 51 5.99 7.92 7.95
C ALA A 51 7.40 8.16 8.47
N HIS A 52 8.22 7.11 8.47
CA HIS A 52 9.60 7.21 8.99
C HIS A 52 10.61 7.59 7.89
N GLY A 53 10.11 7.94 6.69
CA GLY A 53 10.97 8.31 5.57
C GLY A 53 11.57 7.14 4.82
N MET A 54 11.05 5.94 5.05
CA MET A 54 11.54 4.73 4.41
C MET A 54 10.53 4.19 3.41
N TYR A 55 11.04 3.59 2.32
CA TYR A 55 10.20 2.99 1.28
C TYR A 55 9.82 1.57 1.61
N VAL A 56 8.61 1.19 1.19
CA VAL A 56 8.15 -0.19 1.24
C VAL A 56 8.98 -1.00 0.23
N SER A 57 9.45 -2.16 0.64
CA SER A 57 10.29 -3.02 -0.18
C SER A 57 9.73 -4.44 -0.18
N ALA A 58 9.76 -5.07 -1.37
CA ALA A 58 9.32 -6.46 -1.53
C ALA A 58 10.56 -7.36 -1.55
N GLN A 59 10.80 -8.08 -0.48
CA GLN A 59 11.95 -8.95 -0.36
C GLN A 59 11.75 -10.23 -1.18
N PRO A 60 12.82 -10.87 -1.65
CA PRO A 60 12.69 -12.10 -2.45
C PRO A 60 11.98 -13.23 -1.73
N ASP A 61 12.05 -13.29 -0.40
CA ASP A 61 11.36 -14.31 0.39
C ASP A 61 9.88 -14.02 0.63
N GLY A 62 9.40 -12.89 0.10
CA GLY A 62 8.00 -12.49 0.26
C GLY A 62 7.74 -11.57 1.43
N SER A 63 8.72 -11.31 2.27
CA SER A 63 8.51 -10.40 3.40
C SER A 63 8.38 -8.97 2.91
N VAL A 64 7.63 -8.17 3.68
CA VAL A 64 7.46 -6.74 3.43
C VAL A 64 8.31 -6.00 4.46
N GLU A 65 9.22 -5.16 3.98
CA GLU A 65 10.03 -4.33 4.85
C GLU A 65 9.90 -2.87 4.43
N ILE A 66 9.92 -1.97 5.41
CA ILE A 66 9.84 -0.54 5.16
C ILE A 66 11.11 0.06 5.74
N ASN A 67 12.23 -0.26 5.09
CA ASN A 67 13.55 0.04 5.63
C ASN A 67 14.53 0.62 4.60
N ARG A 68 14.04 0.99 3.41
CA ARG A 68 14.92 1.52 2.36
C ARG A 68 14.80 3.02 2.28
N ARG A 69 15.94 3.72 2.28
CA ARG A 69 15.95 5.17 2.15
C ARG A 69 15.74 5.64 0.73
N GLU A 70 15.98 4.77 -0.25
CA GLU A 70 15.89 5.09 -1.66
C GLU A 70 15.12 4.00 -2.40
N ALA A 71 14.52 4.40 -3.52
CA ALA A 71 13.77 3.49 -4.38
C ALA A 71 14.34 3.55 -5.78
N PRO A 72 15.43 2.80 -6.08
CA PRO A 72 16.05 2.85 -7.39
C PRO A 72 15.10 2.31 -8.47
N PRO A 73 15.21 2.82 -9.71
CA PRO A 73 14.37 2.36 -10.80
C PRO A 73 14.52 0.85 -11.01
N GLY A 74 13.38 0.16 -11.17
CA GLY A 74 13.37 -1.28 -11.38
C GLY A 74 13.69 -2.11 -10.15
N GLY A 75 13.83 -1.47 -8.99
CA GLY A 75 14.18 -2.18 -7.77
C GLY A 75 12.98 -2.79 -7.06
N TRP A 76 13.23 -3.29 -5.87
CA TRP A 76 12.23 -3.98 -5.06
C TRP A 76 11.22 -3.03 -4.42
N GLU A 77 11.42 -1.73 -4.58
CA GLU A 77 10.58 -0.69 -4.01
C GLU A 77 9.57 -0.15 -5.01
N GLU A 78 9.59 -0.65 -6.25
CA GLU A 78 8.63 -0.25 -7.28
C GLU A 78 7.60 -1.34 -7.50
N PHE A 79 6.33 -0.95 -7.57
CA PHE A 79 5.23 -1.89 -7.66
C PHE A 79 4.33 -1.56 -8.84
N THR A 80 3.79 -2.60 -9.46
CA THR A 80 2.72 -2.45 -10.45
C THR A 80 1.42 -2.26 -9.70
N PHE A 81 0.67 -1.25 -10.11
CA PHE A 81 -0.60 -0.88 -9.51
C PHE A 81 -1.70 -1.38 -10.44
N GLU A 82 -2.65 -2.16 -9.90
CA GLU A 82 -3.82 -2.61 -10.65
C GLU A 82 -5.07 -2.05 -10.01
N ASP A 83 -5.80 -1.22 -10.76
CA ASP A 83 -7.04 -0.60 -10.29
C ASP A 83 -8.19 -1.56 -10.51
N ARG A 84 -8.93 -1.86 -9.45
CA ARG A 84 -10.08 -2.78 -9.52
C ARG A 84 -11.42 -2.07 -9.44
N GLY A 85 -11.41 -0.73 -9.42
CA GLY A 85 -12.61 0.07 -9.26
C GLY A 85 -13.00 0.24 -7.80
N ASN A 86 -13.84 1.21 -7.50
CA ASN A 86 -14.36 1.51 -6.16
C ASN A 86 -13.26 1.72 -5.12
N ASN A 87 -12.14 2.30 -5.54
CA ASN A 87 -10.97 2.55 -4.69
C ASN A 87 -10.31 1.27 -4.17
N VAL A 88 -10.49 0.17 -4.87
CA VAL A 88 -9.83 -1.11 -4.56
C VAL A 88 -8.72 -1.33 -5.57
N ILE A 89 -7.56 -1.71 -5.08
CA ILE A 89 -6.37 -1.95 -5.90
C ILE A 89 -5.70 -3.24 -5.50
N CYS A 90 -4.80 -3.72 -6.37
CA CYS A 90 -3.81 -4.73 -6.02
C CYS A 90 -2.43 -4.18 -6.32
N LEU A 91 -1.43 -4.61 -5.58
CA LEU A 91 -0.03 -4.25 -5.78
C LEU A 91 0.77 -5.49 -6.09
N LYS A 92 1.57 -5.43 -7.15
CA LYS A 92 2.40 -6.56 -7.59
C LYS A 92 3.86 -6.13 -7.57
N SER A 93 4.68 -6.95 -6.91
CA SER A 93 6.10 -6.65 -6.74
C SER A 93 6.89 -6.92 -8.02
N SER A 94 8.15 -6.47 -8.03
CA SER A 94 9.09 -6.76 -9.12
C SER A 94 9.40 -8.25 -9.26
N HIS A 95 9.10 -9.04 -8.23
CA HIS A 95 9.27 -10.49 -8.26
C HIS A 95 8.03 -11.20 -8.84
N GLY A 96 7.01 -10.44 -9.25
CA GLY A 96 5.80 -11.01 -9.84
C GLY A 96 4.79 -11.53 -8.82
N LYS A 97 4.90 -11.12 -7.55
CA LYS A 97 4.01 -11.56 -6.48
C LYS A 97 3.14 -10.43 -6.00
N TYR A 98 1.89 -10.72 -5.67
CA TYR A 98 0.94 -9.75 -5.13
C TYR A 98 1.08 -9.62 -3.62
N LEU A 99 0.87 -8.40 -3.14
CA LEU A 99 0.80 -8.12 -1.70
C LEU A 99 -0.49 -8.69 -1.15
N SER A 100 -0.40 -9.40 -0.05
CA SER A 100 -1.53 -10.05 0.60
C SER A 100 -1.57 -9.68 2.08
N ALA A 101 -2.79 -9.61 2.64
CA ALA A 101 -3.00 -9.34 4.05
C ALA A 101 -3.44 -10.64 4.72
N GLN A 102 -2.57 -11.23 5.52
CA GLN A 102 -2.91 -12.45 6.25
C GLN A 102 -3.87 -12.12 7.39
N GLN A 103 -4.65 -13.10 7.82
CA GLN A 103 -5.65 -12.89 8.88
C GLN A 103 -5.02 -12.46 10.21
N ASN A 104 -3.78 -12.90 10.46
CA ASN A 104 -3.08 -12.54 11.69
C ASN A 104 -2.39 -11.18 11.63
N GLY A 105 -2.58 -10.44 10.52
CA GLY A 105 -1.99 -9.12 10.34
C GLY A 105 -0.67 -9.09 9.60
N THR A 106 -0.11 -10.23 9.25
CA THR A 106 1.14 -10.29 8.52
C THR A 106 0.94 -9.81 7.09
N ALA A 107 1.86 -8.98 6.59
CA ALA A 107 1.90 -8.52 5.21
C ALA A 107 2.93 -9.37 4.46
N GLN A 108 2.56 -9.89 3.29
CA GLN A 108 3.44 -10.74 2.49
C GLN A 108 3.24 -10.51 1.01
N TRP A 109 4.34 -10.55 0.26
CA TRP A 109 4.36 -10.54 -1.20
C TRP A 109 4.46 -12.00 -1.66
N ASN A 110 3.36 -12.74 -1.55
CA ASN A 110 3.44 -14.19 -1.70
C ASN A 110 2.40 -14.81 -2.64
N ARG A 111 1.60 -14.00 -3.34
CA ARG A 111 0.53 -14.55 -4.16
C ARG A 111 0.84 -14.41 -5.64
N ASP A 112 0.64 -15.50 -6.40
CA ASP A 112 0.77 -15.48 -7.85
C ASP A 112 -0.45 -14.88 -8.52
N HIS A 113 -1.60 -14.92 -7.86
CA HIS A 113 -2.87 -14.43 -8.38
C HIS A 113 -3.57 -13.58 -7.33
N ALA A 114 -4.44 -12.69 -7.80
CA ALA A 114 -5.18 -11.79 -6.92
C ALA A 114 -6.66 -11.86 -7.29
N PRO A 115 -7.38 -12.89 -6.84
CA PRO A 115 -8.82 -12.97 -7.14
C PRO A 115 -9.58 -11.85 -6.46
N ARG A 116 -10.67 -11.41 -7.10
CA ARG A 116 -11.49 -10.33 -6.55
C ARG A 116 -12.08 -10.78 -5.22
N GLY A 117 -12.04 -9.86 -4.23
CA GLY A 117 -12.52 -10.15 -2.90
C GLY A 117 -11.57 -10.97 -2.05
N GLY A 118 -10.39 -11.29 -2.59
CA GLY A 118 -9.39 -12.04 -1.85
C GLY A 118 -8.53 -11.15 -0.96
N TRP A 119 -7.53 -11.76 -0.35
CA TRP A 119 -6.66 -11.08 0.61
C TRP A 119 -5.70 -10.08 -0.08
N GLU A 120 -5.69 -10.05 -1.41
CA GLU A 120 -4.86 -9.15 -2.21
C GLU A 120 -5.59 -7.87 -2.57
N ASP A 121 -6.89 -7.78 -2.32
CA ASP A 121 -7.64 -6.57 -2.55
C ASP A 121 -7.39 -5.59 -1.41
N ILE A 122 -7.00 -4.38 -1.78
CA ILE A 122 -6.63 -3.33 -0.82
C ILE A 122 -7.48 -2.12 -1.10
N GLN A 123 -8.15 -1.61 -0.08
CA GLN A 123 -8.88 -0.35 -0.18
C GLN A 123 -7.87 0.78 -0.07
N PHE A 124 -7.89 1.66 -1.05
CA PHE A 124 -6.91 2.72 -1.21
C PHE A 124 -7.61 4.05 -0.95
N MET A 125 -7.19 4.77 0.09
CA MET A 125 -7.88 5.97 0.52
C MET A 125 -6.90 7.13 0.61
N GLN A 126 -7.20 8.21 -0.12
CA GLN A 126 -6.36 9.40 -0.06
C GLN A 126 -6.62 10.17 1.23
N GLN A 127 -5.58 10.71 1.79
CA GLN A 127 -5.67 11.57 2.96
C GLN A 127 -6.40 12.86 2.57
N GLY A 128 -7.35 13.28 3.40
CA GLY A 128 -8.10 14.51 3.17
C GLY A 128 -9.31 14.34 2.26
N ALA A 129 -9.51 13.16 1.77
CA ALA A 129 -10.71 12.89 0.99
C ALA A 129 -11.82 12.50 1.92
N THR A 130 -12.42 13.30 2.39
CA THR A 130 -13.27 12.97 3.27
C THR A 130 -14.26 13.33 3.35
N GLY A 131 -13.68 13.75 3.27
CA GLY A 131 -13.97 13.92 3.45
C GLY A 131 -14.39 14.36 3.49
N GLN A 132 -14.36 14.48 3.50
CA GLN A 132 -14.24 14.87 3.52
C GLN A 132 -14.41 15.01 2.96
N GLN A 133 -14.73 14.88 2.63
CA GLN A 133 -14.46 14.96 1.99
C GLN A 133 -14.76 14.99 1.32
N GLN A 134 -15.39 15.19 1.04
CA GLN A 134 -15.29 15.33 0.30
C GLN A 134 -15.67 15.45 -0.26
N PRO A 135 -16.30 15.61 -0.31
CA PRO A 135 -16.30 15.81 -0.97
C PRO A 135 -16.55 16.07 -1.63
N ALA A 136 -16.90 16.09 -1.79
CA ALA A 136 -16.57 16.32 -2.39
C ALA A 136 -16.70 16.54 -2.90
N THR A 137 -17.07 16.52 -2.99
CA THR A 137 -16.69 16.76 -3.40
C THR A 137 -16.72 16.99 -3.77
N THR A 138 -17.15 17.09 -3.76
CA THR A 138 -16.70 17.38 -4.04
C THR A 138 -16.61 17.67 -4.32
N THR A 139 -16.99 17.83 -4.25
CA THR A 139 -16.47 18.14 -4.43
C THR A 139 -16.36 18.48 -4.64
N VAL A 140 -16.78 18.79 -4.61
CA VAL A 140 -16.31 19.07 -4.68
C VAL A 140 -16.15 19.27 -4.85
N SER A 141 -16.43 19.44 -4.80
CA SER A 141 -15.97 19.43 -4.88
C SER A 141 -15.82 19.57 -5.11
#